data_5cd0b2e879d2c598c74a2459fa3c9fa1
#
_entry.id   5cd0b2e879d2c598c74a2459fa3c9fa1
#
_cell.length_a   1.000
_cell.length_b   1.000
_cell.length_c   1.000
_cell.angle_alpha   90.00
_cell.angle_beta   90.00
_cell.angle_gamma   90.00
#
_symmetry.space_group_name_H-M   'P 1'
#
loop_
_entity.id
_entity.type
_entity.pdbx_description
1 polymer ?
#
loop_
_entity_poly.entity_id
_entity_poly.type
_entity_poly.pdbx_seq_one_letter_code
_entity_poly.pdbx_strand_id
1 'polypeptide(L)'
;FGARRWIARILITWGLLSVATLLVKTPTQFYIVRFLLGAAEAGFFPGVMLYLTQWYPAQRRGRVITLFMAAIPVGSILGGIVSGWILSHFANSTWMAGWQWLFLLEGAPAVIMGVIALWYLDDSIAKASWLSDAEKQVLQSHVAADQQQTVTHNVGQAMRSPLVWLLAVINFTFLAGVTLVFWMPSMLREAG
;
A
#
# COMPACT_ATOMS: atom_id res chain seq x y z
N PHE A 1 6.38 7.79 -16.37
CA PHE A 1 5.40 8.00 -15.30
C PHE A 1 6.17 8.18 -13.99
N GLY A 2 6.06 9.36 -13.31
CA GLY A 2 6.73 9.61 -12.03
C GLY A 2 6.13 8.74 -10.91
N ALA A 3 6.95 8.37 -9.91
CA ALA A 3 6.51 7.55 -8.78
C ALA A 3 5.38 8.22 -7.99
N ARG A 4 5.35 9.55 -7.90
CA ARG A 4 4.26 10.35 -7.32
C ARG A 4 2.91 10.02 -7.96
N ARG A 5 2.82 10.12 -9.29
CA ARG A 5 1.57 9.85 -10.02
C ARG A 5 1.14 8.40 -9.89
N TRP A 6 2.11 7.49 -9.83
CA TRP A 6 1.85 6.06 -9.64
C TRP A 6 1.23 5.77 -8.29
N ILE A 7 1.83 6.28 -7.20
CA ILE A 7 1.33 6.13 -5.84
C ILE A 7 -0.06 6.75 -5.69
N ALA A 8 -0.23 7.99 -6.16
CA ALA A 8 -1.50 8.70 -6.09
C ALA A 8 -2.62 7.97 -6.85
N ARG A 9 -2.33 7.48 -8.07
CA ARG A 9 -3.28 6.68 -8.84
C ARG A 9 -3.73 5.45 -8.07
N ILE A 10 -2.80 4.73 -7.45
CA ILE A 10 -3.12 3.53 -6.69
C ILE A 10 -4.02 3.87 -5.50
N LEU A 11 -3.67 4.88 -4.72
CA LEU A 11 -4.47 5.31 -3.56
C LEU A 11 -5.90 5.71 -3.99
N ILE A 12 -6.03 6.45 -5.09
CA ILE A 12 -7.35 6.86 -5.60
C ILE A 12 -8.14 5.64 -6.10
N THR A 13 -7.54 4.80 -6.95
CA THR A 13 -8.25 3.63 -7.50
C THR A 13 -8.60 2.61 -6.41
N TRP A 14 -7.68 2.37 -5.47
CA TRP A 14 -7.93 1.50 -4.33
C TRP A 14 -9.05 2.04 -3.43
N GLY A 15 -8.99 3.32 -3.07
CA GLY A 15 -10.02 3.94 -2.25
C GLY A 15 -11.40 3.93 -2.94
N LEU A 16 -11.47 4.23 -4.25
CA LEU A 16 -12.72 4.17 -5.02
C LEU A 16 -13.28 2.75 -5.10
N LEU A 17 -12.44 1.73 -5.31
CA LEU A 17 -12.86 0.34 -5.32
C LEU A 17 -13.31 -0.15 -3.93
N SER A 18 -12.64 0.31 -2.87
CA SER A 18 -13.07 0.07 -1.50
C SER A 18 -14.45 0.65 -1.25
N VAL A 19 -14.68 1.92 -1.60
CA VAL A 19 -16.00 2.57 -1.52
C VAL A 19 -17.02 1.85 -2.40
N ALA A 20 -16.66 1.44 -3.63
CA ALA A 20 -17.56 0.71 -4.52
C ALA A 20 -18.07 -0.62 -3.93
N THR A 21 -17.37 -1.19 -2.94
CA THR A 21 -17.83 -2.38 -2.21
C THR A 21 -19.20 -2.15 -1.55
N LEU A 22 -19.54 -0.93 -1.16
CA LEU A 22 -20.86 -0.59 -0.59
C LEU A 22 -22.03 -0.88 -1.55
N LEU A 23 -21.79 -0.93 -2.87
CA LEU A 23 -22.81 -1.18 -3.90
C LEU A 23 -23.02 -2.66 -4.19
N VAL A 24 -22.22 -3.54 -3.60
CA VAL A 24 -22.24 -4.98 -3.82
C VAL A 24 -23.53 -5.59 -3.26
N LYS A 25 -24.23 -6.35 -4.09
CA LYS A 25 -25.49 -7.03 -3.73
C LYS A 25 -25.41 -8.54 -3.91
N THR A 26 -24.43 -9.06 -4.65
CA THR A 26 -24.28 -10.48 -4.95
C THR A 26 -22.87 -10.98 -4.65
N PRO A 27 -22.68 -12.27 -4.33
CA PRO A 27 -21.36 -12.85 -4.13
C PRO A 27 -20.42 -12.63 -5.33
N THR A 28 -20.93 -12.77 -6.54
CA THR A 28 -20.14 -12.57 -7.77
C THR A 28 -19.61 -11.13 -7.87
N GLN A 29 -20.45 -10.12 -7.58
CA GLN A 29 -20.02 -8.73 -7.54
C GLN A 29 -18.96 -8.51 -6.48
N PHE A 30 -19.10 -9.14 -5.32
CA PHE A 30 -18.11 -9.08 -4.26
C PHE A 30 -16.74 -9.61 -4.72
N TYR A 31 -16.72 -10.78 -5.35
CA TYR A 31 -15.46 -11.35 -5.87
C TYR A 31 -14.82 -10.48 -6.95
N ILE A 32 -15.62 -9.90 -7.85
CA ILE A 32 -15.11 -9.00 -8.89
C ILE A 32 -14.46 -7.75 -8.25
N VAL A 33 -15.16 -7.09 -7.33
CA VAL A 33 -14.65 -5.89 -6.66
C VAL A 33 -13.40 -6.22 -5.86
N ARG A 34 -13.34 -7.36 -5.15
CA ARG A 34 -12.17 -7.80 -4.40
C ARG A 34 -10.98 -8.13 -5.29
N PHE A 35 -11.22 -8.75 -6.44
CA PHE A 35 -10.16 -8.97 -7.43
C PHE A 35 -9.59 -7.66 -7.97
N LEU A 36 -10.45 -6.72 -8.36
CA LEU A 36 -10.03 -5.40 -8.84
C LEU A 36 -9.30 -4.60 -7.76
N LEU A 37 -9.76 -4.69 -6.50
CA LEU A 37 -9.12 -4.06 -5.36
C LEU A 37 -7.69 -4.59 -5.17
N GLY A 38 -7.51 -5.92 -5.15
CA GLY A 38 -6.19 -6.53 -5.05
C GLY A 38 -5.28 -6.17 -6.21
N ALA A 39 -5.80 -6.14 -7.44
CA ALA A 39 -5.05 -5.71 -8.62
C ALA A 39 -4.62 -4.23 -8.55
N ALA A 40 -5.48 -3.36 -8.01
CA ALA A 40 -5.16 -1.95 -7.82
C ALA A 40 -4.08 -1.75 -6.75
N GLU A 41 -4.12 -2.53 -5.67
CA GLU A 41 -3.20 -2.45 -4.53
C GLU A 41 -1.81 -3.01 -4.85
N ALA A 42 -1.70 -4.04 -5.70
CA ALA A 42 -0.49 -4.81 -5.94
C ALA A 42 0.76 -3.96 -6.28
N GLY A 43 0.57 -2.81 -6.91
CA GLY A 43 1.65 -1.89 -7.28
C GLY A 43 2.04 -0.86 -6.20
N PHE A 44 1.35 -0.82 -5.04
CA PHE A 44 1.57 0.22 -4.03
C PHE A 44 2.96 0.10 -3.38
N PHE A 45 3.23 -1.06 -2.79
CA PHE A 45 4.50 -1.30 -2.11
C PHE A 45 5.72 -1.14 -3.04
N PRO A 46 5.76 -1.75 -4.23
CA PRO A 46 6.84 -1.51 -5.18
C PRO A 46 6.97 -0.03 -5.59
N GLY A 47 5.86 0.66 -5.74
CA GLY A 47 5.84 2.09 -6.07
C GLY A 47 6.45 2.97 -4.97
N VAL A 48 6.11 2.69 -3.70
CA VAL A 48 6.71 3.36 -2.55
C VAL A 48 8.21 3.04 -2.45
N MET A 49 8.60 1.77 -2.63
CA MET A 49 10.01 1.38 -2.62
C MET A 49 10.79 2.12 -3.71
N LEU A 50 10.27 2.18 -4.92
CA LEU A 50 10.87 2.96 -6.01
C LEU A 50 10.99 4.44 -5.64
N TYR A 51 9.96 5.04 -5.08
CA TYR A 51 10.00 6.42 -4.60
C TYR A 51 11.12 6.63 -3.58
N LEU A 52 11.22 5.77 -2.57
CA LEU A 52 12.25 5.87 -1.55
C LEU A 52 13.67 5.69 -2.12
N THR A 53 13.86 4.88 -3.17
CA THR A 53 15.17 4.76 -3.84
C THR A 53 15.61 6.03 -4.55
N GLN A 54 14.66 6.89 -4.94
CA GLN A 54 14.95 8.16 -5.61
C GLN A 54 15.30 9.29 -4.62
N TRP A 55 14.93 9.12 -3.33
CA TRP A 55 15.11 10.14 -2.31
C TRP A 55 16.18 9.80 -1.27
N TYR A 56 16.42 8.53 -1.03
CA TYR A 56 17.32 8.08 0.05
C TYR A 56 18.44 7.20 -0.47
N PRO A 57 19.71 7.49 -0.08
CA PRO A 57 20.84 6.60 -0.33
C PRO A 57 20.66 5.27 0.43
N ALA A 58 21.30 4.19 -0.05
CA ALA A 58 21.15 2.83 0.45
C ALA A 58 21.34 2.73 1.97
N GLN A 59 22.34 3.46 2.52
CA GLN A 59 22.66 3.43 3.95
C GLN A 59 21.52 3.91 4.85
N ARG A 60 20.68 4.85 4.37
CA ARG A 60 19.57 5.42 5.13
C ARG A 60 18.21 4.79 4.76
N ARG A 61 18.13 4.19 3.59
CA ARG A 61 16.89 3.61 3.05
C ARG A 61 16.29 2.54 3.94
N GLY A 62 17.12 1.66 4.50
CA GLY A 62 16.66 0.60 5.42
C GLY A 62 15.87 1.15 6.62
N ARG A 63 16.36 2.21 7.26
CA ARG A 63 15.67 2.86 8.39
C ARG A 63 14.31 3.45 7.99
N VAL A 64 14.25 4.09 6.83
CA VAL A 64 13.00 4.69 6.34
C VAL A 64 11.99 3.61 5.96
N ILE A 65 12.43 2.52 5.32
CA ILE A 65 11.58 1.35 5.01
C ILE A 65 11.04 0.72 6.30
N THR A 66 11.87 0.53 7.31
CA THR A 66 11.43 -0.02 8.60
C THR A 66 10.38 0.87 9.26
N LEU A 67 10.57 2.18 9.24
CA LEU A 67 9.58 3.13 9.76
C LEU A 67 8.27 3.07 8.96
N PHE A 68 8.35 2.98 7.65
CA PHE A 68 7.17 2.80 6.79
C PHE A 68 6.44 1.48 7.09
N MET A 69 7.19 0.39 7.28
CA MET A 69 6.61 -0.92 7.63
C MET A 69 5.96 -0.92 9.01
N ALA A 70 6.45 -0.12 9.96
CA ALA A 70 5.83 0.04 11.27
C ALA A 70 4.41 0.64 11.22
N ALA A 71 4.04 1.30 10.11
CA ALA A 71 2.68 1.77 9.89
C ALA A 71 1.67 0.61 9.75
N ILE A 72 2.09 -0.59 9.33
CA ILE A 72 1.20 -1.75 9.15
C ILE A 72 0.57 -2.18 10.49
N PRO A 73 1.34 -2.54 11.54
CA PRO A 73 0.76 -2.93 12.82
C PRO A 73 0.00 -1.78 13.50
N VAL A 74 0.50 -0.55 13.40
CA VAL A 74 -0.20 0.63 13.93
C VAL A 74 -1.53 0.83 13.21
N GLY A 75 -1.55 0.73 11.89
CA GLY A 75 -2.76 0.82 11.08
C GLY A 75 -3.77 -0.29 11.40
N SER A 76 -3.30 -1.52 11.65
CA SER A 76 -4.17 -2.64 12.05
C SER A 76 -4.85 -2.40 13.41
N ILE A 77 -4.10 -1.88 14.40
CA ILE A 77 -4.66 -1.56 15.73
C ILE A 77 -5.68 -0.43 15.62
N LEU A 78 -5.31 0.69 14.99
CA LEU A 78 -6.19 1.85 14.83
C LEU A 78 -7.41 1.49 13.96
N GLY A 79 -7.20 0.75 12.87
CA GLY A 79 -8.26 0.27 12.00
C GLY A 79 -9.27 -0.58 12.76
N GLY A 80 -8.82 -1.54 13.57
CA GLY A 80 -9.71 -2.38 14.37
C GLY A 80 -10.59 -1.57 15.33
N ILE A 81 -10.02 -0.56 16.00
CA ILE A 81 -10.76 0.34 16.91
C ILE A 81 -11.79 1.16 16.12
N VAL A 82 -11.37 1.78 15.02
CA VAL A 82 -12.24 2.61 14.16
C VAL A 82 -13.34 1.79 13.54
N SER A 83 -13.01 0.61 12.97
CA SER A 83 -14.00 -0.30 12.37
C SER A 83 -15.03 -0.77 13.39
N GLY A 84 -14.59 -1.13 14.60
CA GLY A 84 -15.50 -1.53 15.69
C GLY A 84 -16.44 -0.38 16.11
N TRP A 85 -15.91 0.83 16.20
CA TRP A 85 -16.72 2.02 16.49
C TRP A 85 -17.73 2.31 15.39
N ILE A 86 -17.31 2.28 14.10
CA ILE A 86 -18.22 2.49 12.96
C ILE A 86 -19.35 1.47 12.99
N LEU A 87 -19.03 0.17 13.11
CA LEU A 87 -20.02 -0.89 13.11
C LEU A 87 -21.03 -0.77 14.26
N SER A 88 -20.56 -0.40 15.46
CA SER A 88 -21.45 -0.21 16.61
C SER A 88 -22.30 1.05 16.49
N HIS A 89 -21.72 2.17 16.03
CA HIS A 89 -22.41 3.45 15.93
C HIS A 89 -23.49 3.44 14.83
N PHE A 90 -23.19 2.81 13.69
CA PHE A 90 -24.10 2.72 12.55
C PHE A 90 -24.90 1.40 12.48
N ALA A 91 -24.91 0.59 13.56
CA ALA A 91 -25.66 -0.67 13.61
C ALA A 91 -27.14 -0.53 13.28
N ASN A 92 -27.76 0.57 13.75
CA ASN A 92 -29.19 0.87 13.59
C ASN A 92 -29.45 1.96 12.53
N SER A 93 -28.51 2.21 11.63
CA SER A 93 -28.67 3.20 10.56
C SER A 93 -29.77 2.78 9.59
N THR A 94 -30.70 3.68 9.30
CA THR A 94 -31.81 3.46 8.36
C THR A 94 -31.40 3.70 6.90
N TRP A 95 -30.28 4.37 6.65
CA TRP A 95 -29.83 4.78 5.31
C TRP A 95 -28.99 3.70 4.63
N MET A 96 -28.05 3.12 5.39
CA MET A 96 -27.13 2.09 4.90
C MET A 96 -26.81 1.12 6.05
N ALA A 97 -26.49 -0.12 5.71
CA ALA A 97 -26.04 -1.10 6.67
C ALA A 97 -24.68 -0.69 7.28
N GLY A 98 -24.41 -1.07 8.53
CA GLY A 98 -23.16 -0.69 9.22
C GLY A 98 -21.88 -1.04 8.45
N TRP A 99 -21.85 -2.19 7.75
CA TRP A 99 -20.71 -2.57 6.90
C TRP A 99 -20.52 -1.65 5.68
N GLN A 100 -21.58 -1.05 5.15
CA GLN A 100 -21.49 -0.08 4.05
C GLN A 100 -20.84 1.23 4.52
N TRP A 101 -21.20 1.68 5.71
CA TRP A 101 -20.56 2.82 6.36
C TRP A 101 -19.06 2.57 6.59
N LEU A 102 -18.68 1.34 6.95
CA LEU A 102 -17.29 0.95 7.12
C LEU A 102 -16.50 1.18 5.83
N PHE A 103 -16.94 0.62 4.72
CA PHE A 103 -16.24 0.78 3.43
C PHE A 103 -16.21 2.23 2.94
N LEU A 104 -17.24 3.00 3.21
CA LEU A 104 -17.27 4.43 2.87
C LEU A 104 -16.25 5.22 3.69
N LEU A 105 -16.30 5.08 5.01
CA LEU A 105 -15.48 5.89 5.92
C LEU A 105 -14.01 5.47 5.93
N GLU A 106 -13.69 4.22 5.65
CA GLU A 106 -12.30 3.74 5.54
C GLU A 106 -11.74 3.89 4.13
N GLY A 107 -12.58 3.82 3.09
CA GLY A 107 -12.13 4.00 1.70
C GLY A 107 -11.96 5.46 1.29
N ALA A 108 -12.82 6.37 1.76
CA ALA A 108 -12.77 7.78 1.39
C ALA A 108 -11.44 8.47 1.78
N PRO A 109 -10.85 8.25 2.97
CA PRO A 109 -9.55 8.80 3.32
C PRO A 109 -8.43 8.41 2.35
N ALA A 110 -8.45 7.19 1.80
CA ALA A 110 -7.45 6.76 0.82
C ALA A 110 -7.54 7.59 -0.48
N VAL A 111 -8.76 7.90 -0.95
CA VAL A 111 -8.97 8.79 -2.11
C VAL A 111 -8.42 10.19 -1.81
N ILE A 112 -8.77 10.74 -0.64
CA ILE A 112 -8.31 12.07 -0.21
C ILE A 112 -6.78 12.11 -0.15
N MET A 113 -6.16 11.11 0.47
CA MET A 113 -4.70 11.00 0.55
C MET A 113 -4.05 10.84 -0.82
N GLY A 114 -4.70 10.12 -1.74
CA GLY A 114 -4.25 10.01 -3.13
C GLY A 114 -4.24 11.36 -3.85
N VAL A 115 -5.28 12.17 -3.65
CA VAL A 115 -5.36 13.54 -4.18
C VAL A 115 -4.29 14.43 -3.54
N ILE A 116 -4.14 14.38 -2.21
CA ILE A 116 -3.09 15.13 -1.49
C ILE A 116 -1.69 14.73 -2.02
N ALA A 117 -1.44 13.44 -2.25
CA ALA A 117 -0.17 12.96 -2.76
C ALA A 117 0.21 13.56 -4.12
N LEU A 118 -0.77 13.90 -4.98
CA LEU A 118 -0.52 14.57 -6.25
C LEU A 118 0.05 15.99 -6.08
N TRP A 119 -0.24 16.65 -4.99
CA TRP A 119 0.23 18.02 -4.75
C TRP A 119 1.41 18.08 -3.78
N TYR A 120 1.42 17.19 -2.80
CA TYR A 120 2.40 17.22 -1.71
C TYR A 120 3.72 16.49 -2.05
N LEU A 121 3.66 15.39 -2.81
CA LEU A 121 4.86 14.64 -3.16
C LEU A 121 5.56 15.26 -4.37
N ASP A 122 6.87 15.39 -4.31
CA ASP A 122 7.70 15.76 -5.45
C ASP A 122 8.21 14.52 -6.19
N ASP A 123 8.26 14.55 -7.52
CA ASP A 123 8.71 13.43 -8.36
C ASP A 123 10.22 13.18 -8.26
N SER A 124 11.01 14.17 -7.86
CA SER A 124 12.48 14.07 -7.79
C SER A 124 13.09 15.16 -6.91
N ILE A 125 14.28 14.89 -6.39
CA ILE A 125 15.06 15.87 -5.61
C ILE A 125 15.25 17.18 -6.38
N ALA A 126 15.47 17.13 -7.70
CA ALA A 126 15.67 18.31 -8.52
C ALA A 126 14.47 19.27 -8.53
N LYS A 127 13.24 18.72 -8.40
CA LYS A 127 11.99 19.49 -8.45
C LYS A 127 11.48 19.92 -7.07
N ALA A 128 12.10 19.47 -6.00
CA ALA A 128 11.69 19.80 -4.64
C ALA A 128 11.89 21.30 -4.37
N SER A 129 10.80 22.02 -4.14
CA SER A 129 10.83 23.48 -3.88
C SER A 129 11.28 23.83 -2.46
N TRP A 130 11.20 22.85 -1.54
CA TRP A 130 11.55 22.99 -0.12
C TRP A 130 13.03 22.71 0.19
N LEU A 131 13.82 22.29 -0.82
CA LEU A 131 15.26 22.07 -0.72
C LEU A 131 16.02 23.24 -1.37
N SER A 132 17.08 23.71 -0.71
CA SER A 132 18.05 24.62 -1.30
C SER A 132 18.89 23.93 -2.39
N ASP A 133 19.49 24.69 -3.29
CA ASP A 133 20.27 24.11 -4.38
C ASP A 133 21.52 23.35 -3.88
N ALA A 134 22.11 23.78 -2.77
CA ALA A 134 23.22 23.06 -2.12
C ALA A 134 22.78 21.70 -1.57
N GLU A 135 21.63 21.64 -0.91
CA GLU A 135 21.05 20.39 -0.40
C GLU A 135 20.66 19.42 -1.53
N LYS A 136 20.10 19.94 -2.62
CA LYS A 136 19.80 19.15 -3.82
C LYS A 136 21.05 18.50 -4.39
N GLN A 137 22.16 19.25 -4.53
CA GLN A 137 23.42 18.72 -5.04
C GLN A 137 23.98 17.61 -4.15
N VAL A 138 23.98 17.81 -2.84
CA VAL A 138 24.44 16.78 -1.87
C VAL A 138 23.59 15.52 -1.92
N LEU A 139 22.28 15.67 -1.93
CA LEU A 139 21.38 14.51 -1.99
C LEU A 139 21.51 13.76 -3.33
N GLN A 140 21.56 14.50 -4.44
CA GLN A 140 21.70 13.89 -5.77
C GLN A 140 23.04 13.16 -5.90
N SER A 141 24.14 13.70 -5.40
CA SER A 141 25.45 13.03 -5.46
C SER A 141 25.45 11.71 -4.66
N HIS A 142 24.83 11.69 -3.47
CA HIS A 142 24.72 10.48 -2.67
C HIS A 142 23.82 9.41 -3.32
N VAL A 143 22.70 9.79 -3.89
CA VAL A 143 21.79 8.87 -4.58
C VAL A 143 22.41 8.35 -5.89
N ALA A 144 23.11 9.22 -6.64
CA ALA A 144 23.78 8.84 -7.89
C ALA A 144 24.94 7.86 -7.64
N ALA A 145 25.73 8.05 -6.59
CA ALA A 145 26.80 7.12 -6.21
C ALA A 145 26.28 5.70 -5.93
N ASP A 146 25.11 5.60 -5.28
CA ASP A 146 24.43 4.32 -5.05
C ASP A 146 23.93 3.66 -6.33
N GLN A 147 23.37 4.45 -7.24
CA GLN A 147 22.82 3.93 -8.51
C GLN A 147 23.88 3.36 -9.43
N GLN A 148 25.11 3.88 -9.39
CA GLN A 148 26.24 3.36 -10.15
C GLN A 148 26.71 1.97 -9.64
N GLN A 149 26.46 1.65 -8.39
CA GLN A 149 26.77 0.33 -7.83
C GLN A 149 25.70 -0.72 -8.08
N THR A 150 24.54 -0.32 -8.58
CA THR A 150 23.39 -1.24 -8.80
C THR A 150 23.51 -1.84 -10.20
N VAL A 151 23.78 -3.13 -10.25
CA VAL A 151 23.87 -3.94 -11.47
C VAL A 151 22.55 -3.89 -12.27
N THR A 152 22.70 -3.87 -13.58
CA THR A 152 21.64 -3.89 -14.62
C THR A 152 20.39 -4.69 -14.23
N HIS A 153 19.27 -3.99 -14.17
CA HIS A 153 17.95 -4.58 -13.94
C HIS A 153 17.42 -5.26 -15.20
N ASN A 154 17.79 -6.51 -15.41
CA ASN A 154 17.18 -7.33 -16.45
C ASN A 154 16.10 -8.22 -15.83
N VAL A 155 14.82 -7.85 -16.00
CA VAL A 155 13.67 -8.61 -15.47
C VAL A 155 13.70 -10.06 -15.98
N GLY A 156 14.07 -10.28 -17.23
CA GLY A 156 14.20 -11.64 -17.78
C GLY A 156 15.27 -12.47 -17.09
N GLN A 157 16.36 -11.85 -16.65
CA GLN A 157 17.41 -12.53 -15.89
C GLN A 157 16.96 -12.82 -14.45
N ALA A 158 16.23 -11.90 -13.82
CA ALA A 158 15.64 -12.12 -12.51
C ALA A 158 14.64 -13.30 -12.53
N MET A 159 13.77 -13.38 -13.51
CA MET A 159 12.80 -14.49 -13.67
C MET A 159 13.45 -15.86 -13.92
N ARG A 160 14.70 -15.89 -14.37
CA ARG A 160 15.48 -17.14 -14.52
C ARG A 160 16.26 -17.52 -13.27
N SER A 161 16.34 -16.66 -12.29
CA SER A 161 17.08 -16.90 -11.05
C SER A 161 16.31 -17.83 -10.11
N PRO A 162 16.86 -18.99 -9.71
CA PRO A 162 16.22 -19.86 -8.73
C PRO A 162 16.04 -19.19 -7.36
N LEU A 163 16.92 -18.24 -7.01
CA LEU A 163 16.82 -17.47 -5.77
C LEU A 163 15.55 -16.60 -5.75
N VAL A 164 15.19 -15.99 -6.89
CA VAL A 164 13.96 -15.18 -6.99
C VAL A 164 12.72 -16.06 -6.77
N TRP A 165 12.70 -17.25 -7.34
CA TRP A 165 11.59 -18.19 -7.13
C TRP A 165 11.53 -18.72 -5.71
N LEU A 166 12.68 -19.04 -5.12
CA LEU A 166 12.75 -19.44 -3.69
C LEU A 166 12.19 -18.35 -2.78
N LEU A 167 12.62 -17.10 -2.97
CA LEU A 167 12.10 -15.96 -2.19
C LEU A 167 10.61 -15.72 -2.45
N ALA A 168 10.13 -15.92 -3.67
CA ALA A 168 8.71 -15.82 -4.01
C ALA A 168 7.89 -16.88 -3.26
N VAL A 169 8.34 -18.14 -3.23
CA VAL A 169 7.68 -19.23 -2.49
C VAL A 169 7.68 -18.95 -0.98
N ILE A 170 8.80 -18.53 -0.41
CA ILE A 170 8.89 -18.16 1.01
C ILE A 170 7.89 -17.04 1.34
N ASN A 171 7.86 -15.99 0.53
CA ASN A 171 6.94 -14.87 0.73
C ASN A 171 5.48 -15.29 0.58
N PHE A 172 5.17 -16.11 -0.42
CA PHE A 172 3.82 -16.66 -0.61
C PHE A 172 3.37 -17.48 0.60
N THR A 173 4.23 -18.39 1.09
CA THR A 173 3.93 -19.23 2.26
C THR A 173 3.72 -18.39 3.52
N PHE A 174 4.55 -17.36 3.71
CA PHE A 174 4.40 -16.42 4.82
C PHE A 174 3.05 -15.69 4.77
N LEU A 175 2.70 -15.12 3.61
CA LEU A 175 1.43 -14.40 3.41
C LEU A 175 0.21 -15.32 3.57
N ALA A 176 0.29 -16.55 3.06
CA ALA A 176 -0.76 -17.55 3.26
C ALA A 176 -0.95 -17.87 4.76
N GLY A 177 0.14 -18.04 5.50
CA GLY A 177 0.11 -18.25 6.96
C GLY A 177 -0.53 -17.08 7.70
N VAL A 178 -0.15 -15.85 7.39
CA VAL A 178 -0.74 -14.64 7.98
C VAL A 178 -2.24 -14.58 7.69
N THR A 179 -2.67 -14.89 6.46
CA THR A 179 -4.09 -14.90 6.08
C THR A 179 -4.88 -15.91 6.93
N LEU A 180 -4.34 -17.12 7.15
CA LEU A 180 -4.99 -18.13 8.00
C LEU A 180 -5.20 -17.63 9.44
N VAL A 181 -4.23 -16.90 10.00
CA VAL A 181 -4.35 -16.34 11.36
C VAL A 181 -5.53 -15.37 11.46
N PHE A 182 -5.79 -14.57 10.44
CA PHE A 182 -6.96 -13.67 10.43
C PHE A 182 -8.30 -14.41 10.40
N TRP A 183 -8.35 -15.60 9.78
CA TRP A 183 -9.57 -16.41 9.72
C TRP A 183 -9.73 -17.36 10.91
N MET A 184 -8.69 -17.58 11.70
CA MET A 184 -8.69 -18.51 12.83
C MET A 184 -9.85 -18.29 13.83
N PRO A 185 -10.21 -17.04 14.24
CA PRO A 185 -11.32 -16.84 15.17
C PRO A 185 -12.68 -17.28 14.61
N SER A 186 -12.92 -17.09 13.30
CA SER A 186 -14.16 -17.55 12.65
C SER A 186 -14.19 -19.07 12.50
N MET A 187 -13.07 -19.68 12.11
CA MET A 187 -12.96 -21.14 12.01
C MET A 187 -13.17 -21.83 13.36
N LEU A 188 -12.59 -21.28 14.44
CA LEU A 188 -12.79 -21.84 15.80
C LEU A 188 -14.23 -21.70 16.27
N ARG A 189 -14.92 -20.61 15.92
CA ARG A 189 -16.33 -20.41 16.27
C ARG A 189 -17.26 -21.39 15.53
N GLU A 190 -16.94 -21.76 14.30
CA GLU A 190 -17.71 -22.72 13.51
C GLU A 190 -17.43 -24.17 13.91
N ALA A 191 -16.26 -24.43 14.49
CA ALA A 191 -15.83 -25.79 14.87
C ALA A 191 -16.28 -26.20 16.27
N GLY A 192 -16.79 -25.32 17.11
CA GLY A 192 -17.19 -25.67 18.44
C GLY A 192 -17.73 -24.67 19.33
#